data_f8a775fc72331389bd1158bfe4ec21c5
#
_entry.id   f8a775fc72331389bd1158bfe4ec21c5
#
_cell.length_a   1.000
_cell.length_b   1.000
_cell.length_c   1.000
_cell.angle_alpha   90.00
_cell.angle_beta   90.00
_cell.angle_gamma   90.00
#
_symmetry.space_group_name_H-M   'P 1'
#
loop_
_entity.id
_entity.type
_entity.pdbx_description
1 polymer ?
#
loop_
_entity_poly.entity_id
_entity_poly.type
_entity_poly.pdbx_seq_one_letter_code
_entity_poly.pdbx_strand_id
1 'polypeptide(L)'
;PELEALASEYLTGLDSAATFNNTALLTGIVDYQYDTRNIFNTLIVLGKKELENSEGHYQYLAKNRYQKHQLLPIGEFVPFQELLRPIAPLFDLPMSSFTRGDEVQNNLRANGLNILPAICYEIAFASLVRGNYRSESDILFTVSNDAWFGDSHGPHQHMQIARMRSLELQRPLIRVTNNGISAVYDPIAKSQLAMPQFKADVLEATITLIKGDSIYSQYGNLPVWVVVILLSAAGVIVRFKK
;
A
#
# COMPACT_ATOMS: atom_id res chain seq x y z
N PRO A 1 -1.47 28.59 7.97
CA PRO A 1 -0.72 29.16 6.85
C PRO A 1 0.77 28.84 6.90
N GLU A 2 1.43 28.95 8.08
CA GLU A 2 2.89 28.75 8.19
C GLU A 2 3.32 27.27 8.05
N LEU A 3 2.59 26.34 8.63
CA LEU A 3 2.87 24.90 8.50
C LEU A 3 2.69 24.39 7.06
N GLU A 4 1.79 24.98 6.31
CA GLU A 4 1.56 24.66 4.92
C GLU A 4 2.67 25.17 4.00
N ALA A 5 3.12 26.40 4.24
CA ALA A 5 4.23 26.97 3.50
C ALA A 5 5.50 26.13 3.71
N LEU A 6 5.79 25.73 4.95
CA LEU A 6 6.92 24.87 5.29
C LEU A 6 6.80 23.47 4.67
N ALA A 7 5.62 22.85 4.72
CA ALA A 7 5.41 21.53 4.10
C ALA A 7 5.54 21.59 2.57
N SER A 8 5.01 22.63 1.94
CA SER A 8 5.14 22.86 0.50
C SER A 8 6.59 23.11 0.09
N GLU A 9 7.34 23.92 0.84
CA GLU A 9 8.75 24.19 0.60
C GLU A 9 9.60 22.92 0.75
N TYR A 10 9.33 22.12 1.80
CA TYR A 10 10.02 20.86 2.03
C TYR A 10 9.77 19.85 0.90
N LEU A 11 8.52 19.67 0.47
CA LEU A 11 8.18 18.77 -0.64
C LEU A 11 8.80 19.25 -1.95
N THR A 12 8.83 20.56 -2.21
CA THR A 12 9.48 21.14 -3.39
C THR A 12 10.98 20.90 -3.36
N GLY A 13 11.61 21.03 -2.20
CA GLY A 13 13.04 20.73 -2.01
C GLY A 13 13.37 19.25 -2.29
N LEU A 14 12.56 18.32 -1.75
CA LEU A 14 12.71 16.89 -2.01
C LEU A 14 12.47 16.53 -3.48
N ASP A 15 11.46 17.13 -4.12
CA ASP A 15 11.15 16.92 -5.53
C ASP A 15 12.31 17.39 -6.42
N SER A 16 12.86 18.57 -6.14
CA SER A 16 14.00 19.12 -6.85
C SER A 16 15.25 18.25 -6.68
N ALA A 17 15.52 17.78 -5.47
CA ALA A 17 16.65 16.90 -5.18
C ALA A 17 16.51 15.55 -5.89
N ALA A 18 15.31 14.95 -5.88
CA ALA A 18 15.04 13.71 -6.57
C ALA A 18 15.16 13.86 -8.10
N THR A 19 14.64 14.96 -8.64
CA THR A 19 14.78 15.31 -10.08
C THR A 19 16.23 15.49 -10.48
N PHE A 20 17.00 16.25 -9.69
CA PHE A 20 18.43 16.47 -9.95
C PHE A 20 19.23 15.17 -9.98
N ASN A 21 18.91 14.23 -9.09
CA ASN A 21 19.54 12.91 -9.03
C ASN A 21 18.94 11.89 -10.03
N ASN A 22 18.05 12.34 -10.92
CA ASN A 22 17.37 11.48 -11.90
C ASN A 22 16.71 10.23 -11.27
N THR A 23 16.10 10.42 -10.11
CA THR A 23 15.46 9.37 -9.31
C THR A 23 14.02 9.71 -8.98
N ALA A 24 13.24 8.73 -8.56
CA ALA A 24 11.91 8.91 -8.01
C ALA A 24 11.91 8.63 -6.51
N LEU A 25 11.22 9.47 -5.76
CA LEU A 25 11.00 9.31 -4.33
C LEU A 25 9.50 9.08 -4.09
N LEU A 26 9.16 7.94 -3.46
CA LEU A 26 7.81 7.65 -3.01
C LEU A 26 7.72 7.93 -1.51
N THR A 27 6.77 8.76 -1.12
CA THR A 27 6.59 9.12 0.29
C THR A 27 5.11 9.23 0.67
N GLY A 28 4.82 8.92 1.95
CA GLY A 28 3.50 9.12 2.53
C GLY A 28 3.33 10.54 3.04
N ILE A 29 2.15 11.11 2.83
CA ILE A 29 1.75 12.39 3.39
C ILE A 29 0.34 12.32 3.96
N VAL A 30 0.05 13.23 4.90
CA VAL A 30 -1.31 13.58 5.26
C VAL A 30 -1.76 14.69 4.30
N ASP A 31 -2.69 14.35 3.42
CA ASP A 31 -3.18 15.23 2.36
C ASP A 31 -4.50 15.89 2.79
N TYR A 32 -4.46 17.18 3.08
CA TYR A 32 -5.63 17.96 3.43
C TYR A 32 -6.16 18.71 2.23
N GLN A 33 -7.38 18.41 1.81
CA GLN A 33 -8.04 19.10 0.69
C GLN A 33 -8.92 20.24 1.20
N TYR A 34 -8.51 21.47 0.93
CA TYR A 34 -9.15 22.67 1.47
C TYR A 34 -10.59 22.85 1.01
N ASP A 35 -10.87 22.55 -0.26
CA ASP A 35 -12.19 22.75 -0.86
C ASP A 35 -13.26 21.85 -0.25
N THR A 36 -12.89 20.61 0.05
CA THR A 36 -13.80 19.56 0.57
C THR A 36 -13.65 19.34 2.07
N ARG A 37 -12.59 19.87 2.69
CA ARG A 37 -12.16 19.61 4.07
C ARG A 37 -11.86 18.13 4.35
N ASN A 38 -11.58 17.38 3.31
CA ASN A 38 -11.21 15.98 3.42
C ASN A 38 -9.74 15.83 3.82
N ILE A 39 -9.46 14.81 4.62
CA ILE A 39 -8.10 14.45 5.04
C ILE A 39 -7.83 13.02 4.55
N PHE A 40 -6.80 12.85 3.72
CA PHE A 40 -6.44 11.55 3.20
C PHE A 40 -5.05 11.13 3.69
N ASN A 41 -4.90 9.84 3.93
CA ASN A 41 -3.59 9.21 4.05
C ASN A 41 -3.14 8.85 2.63
N THR A 42 -2.09 9.50 2.13
CA THR A 42 -1.77 9.53 0.70
C THR A 42 -0.33 9.16 0.45
N LEU A 43 -0.07 8.34 -0.59
CA LEU A 43 1.23 8.18 -1.21
C LEU A 43 1.36 9.10 -2.41
N ILE A 44 2.49 9.78 -2.51
CA ILE A 44 2.86 10.64 -3.64
C ILE A 44 4.19 10.23 -4.23
N VAL A 45 4.43 10.64 -5.47
CA VAL A 45 5.70 10.47 -6.17
C VAL A 45 6.32 11.83 -6.45
N LEU A 46 7.55 12.00 -6.01
CA LEU A 46 8.40 13.17 -6.25
C LEU A 46 9.52 12.79 -7.22
N GLY A 47 10.08 13.77 -7.89
CA GLY A 47 11.18 13.57 -8.84
C GLY A 47 10.74 12.90 -10.14
N LYS A 48 11.54 11.97 -10.64
CA LYS A 48 11.37 11.35 -11.94
C LYS A 48 10.14 10.41 -11.98
N LYS A 49 9.19 10.71 -12.84
CA LYS A 49 7.98 9.90 -13.02
C LYS A 49 8.12 8.97 -14.22
N GLU A 50 8.53 9.50 -15.37
CA GLU A 50 8.69 8.75 -16.62
C GLU A 50 10.17 8.46 -16.92
N LEU A 51 10.44 7.52 -17.84
CA LEU A 51 11.83 7.15 -18.18
C LEU A 51 12.58 8.26 -18.91
N GLU A 52 11.97 8.91 -19.88
CA GLU A 52 12.65 9.81 -20.80
C GLU A 52 12.58 11.29 -20.39
N ASN A 53 11.51 11.72 -19.74
CA ASN A 53 11.36 13.10 -19.29
C ASN A 53 10.70 13.15 -17.93
N SER A 54 11.39 13.67 -16.94
CA SER A 54 10.80 14.08 -15.68
C SER A 54 10.32 15.52 -15.81
N GLU A 55 9.23 15.72 -16.53
CA GLU A 55 8.63 17.02 -16.59
C GLU A 55 7.77 17.28 -15.37
N GLY A 56 8.05 18.38 -14.72
CA GLY A 56 7.20 19.00 -13.73
C GLY A 56 7.56 18.69 -12.29
N HIS A 57 7.64 19.79 -11.57
CA HIS A 57 7.69 19.77 -10.12
C HIS A 57 6.40 19.20 -9.54
N TYR A 58 6.49 18.70 -8.32
CA TYR A 58 5.31 18.28 -7.56
C TYR A 58 4.27 19.41 -7.54
N GLN A 59 3.04 19.06 -7.86
CA GLN A 59 1.90 19.97 -7.77
C GLN A 59 0.89 19.44 -6.76
N TYR A 60 0.35 20.34 -5.97
CA TYR A 60 -0.78 20.01 -5.08
C TYR A 60 -1.94 19.43 -5.91
N LEU A 61 -2.54 18.34 -5.42
CA LEU A 61 -3.56 17.55 -6.10
C LEU A 61 -3.12 16.90 -7.44
N ALA A 62 -1.81 16.74 -7.69
CA ALA A 62 -1.34 15.98 -8.84
C ALA A 62 -2.00 14.59 -8.90
N LYS A 63 -2.37 14.14 -10.10
CA LYS A 63 -3.08 12.88 -10.31
C LYS A 63 -2.26 11.64 -9.96
N ASN A 64 -0.92 11.75 -9.98
CA ASN A 64 -0.01 10.66 -9.64
C ASN A 64 0.11 10.50 -8.11
N ARG A 65 -0.99 10.13 -7.48
CA ARG A 65 -1.14 9.88 -6.04
C ARG A 65 -2.04 8.67 -5.79
N TYR A 66 -1.89 8.08 -4.63
CA TYR A 66 -2.77 7.03 -4.14
C TYR A 66 -3.28 7.39 -2.77
N GLN A 67 -4.58 7.40 -2.59
CA GLN A 67 -5.26 7.72 -1.33
C GLN A 67 -5.75 6.43 -0.68
N LYS A 68 -5.41 6.24 0.57
CA LYS A 68 -5.77 5.03 1.32
C LYS A 68 -7.29 4.82 1.31
N HIS A 69 -7.73 3.65 0.82
CA HIS A 69 -9.13 3.26 0.81
C HIS A 69 -9.53 2.51 2.09
N GLN A 70 -8.78 1.47 2.45
CA GLN A 70 -9.10 0.63 3.60
C GLN A 70 -8.49 1.23 4.87
N LEU A 71 -9.27 2.06 5.54
CA LEU A 71 -8.88 2.71 6.78
C LEU A 71 -8.86 1.72 7.96
N LEU A 72 -7.94 1.96 8.90
CA LEU A 72 -7.86 1.20 10.13
C LEU A 72 -8.94 1.65 11.11
N PRO A 73 -9.84 0.75 11.55
CA PRO A 73 -10.84 1.09 12.57
C PRO A 73 -10.16 1.58 13.86
N ILE A 74 -10.74 2.59 14.48
CA ILE A 74 -10.28 3.24 15.74
C ILE A 74 -8.96 4.02 15.56
N GLY A 75 -8.10 3.64 14.62
CA GLY A 75 -6.85 4.37 14.33
C GLY A 75 -7.02 5.51 13.33
N GLU A 76 -7.85 5.35 12.30
CA GLU A 76 -8.04 6.32 11.22
C GLU A 76 -9.50 6.75 11.05
N PHE A 77 -10.45 5.97 11.56
CA PHE A 77 -11.86 6.34 11.64
C PHE A 77 -12.53 5.63 12.82
N VAL A 78 -13.60 6.22 13.34
CA VAL A 78 -14.42 5.62 14.39
C VAL A 78 -15.66 4.98 13.76
N PRO A 79 -15.79 3.64 13.78
CA PRO A 79 -17.01 2.98 13.33
C PRO A 79 -18.20 3.47 14.14
N PHE A 80 -19.36 3.72 13.49
CA PHE A 80 -20.57 4.22 14.14
C PHE A 80 -20.35 5.51 14.95
N GLN A 81 -19.57 6.44 14.41
CA GLN A 81 -19.14 7.67 15.09
C GLN A 81 -20.31 8.42 15.75
N GLU A 82 -21.47 8.52 15.10
CA GLU A 82 -22.62 9.22 15.66
C GLU A 82 -23.16 8.54 16.92
N LEU A 83 -23.17 7.21 16.96
CA LEU A 83 -23.61 6.44 18.12
C LEU A 83 -22.60 6.47 19.26
N LEU A 84 -21.31 6.50 18.92
CA LEU A 84 -20.20 6.48 19.89
C LEU A 84 -19.77 7.88 20.34
N ARG A 85 -20.27 8.93 19.71
CA ARG A 85 -19.94 10.34 20.01
C ARG A 85 -20.06 10.71 21.51
N PRO A 86 -21.05 10.21 22.28
CA PRO A 86 -21.14 10.53 23.71
C PRO A 86 -19.99 9.96 24.56
N ILE A 87 -19.34 8.88 24.07
CA ILE A 87 -18.21 8.22 24.76
C ILE A 87 -16.86 8.49 24.06
N ALA A 88 -16.88 9.27 22.98
CA ALA A 88 -15.69 9.65 22.20
C ALA A 88 -14.59 10.32 23.03
N PRO A 89 -14.86 11.11 24.09
CA PRO A 89 -13.79 11.66 24.94
C PRO A 89 -12.91 10.60 25.63
N LEU A 90 -13.39 9.36 25.75
CA LEU A 90 -12.58 8.23 26.22
C LEU A 90 -11.62 7.69 25.14
N PHE A 91 -11.86 8.04 23.87
CA PHE A 91 -11.11 7.58 22.71
C PHE A 91 -10.53 8.76 21.94
N ASP A 92 -9.92 9.71 22.67
CA ASP A 92 -9.26 10.89 22.11
C ASP A 92 -8.03 10.45 21.28
N LEU A 93 -8.31 9.82 20.15
CA LEU A 93 -7.30 9.35 19.20
C LEU A 93 -7.05 10.46 18.20
N PRO A 94 -5.86 11.04 18.19
CA PRO A 94 -5.45 11.93 17.11
C PRO A 94 -5.53 11.17 15.79
N MET A 95 -6.16 11.72 14.77
CA MET A 95 -6.27 11.19 13.41
C MET A 95 -7.48 10.25 13.11
N SER A 96 -8.52 10.25 13.94
CA SER A 96 -9.75 9.47 13.71
C SER A 96 -10.72 10.05 12.66
N SER A 97 -10.23 10.85 11.72
CA SER A 97 -11.08 11.58 10.76
C SER A 97 -10.59 11.51 9.32
N PHE A 98 -9.85 10.47 8.96
CA PHE A 98 -9.44 10.29 7.58
C PHE A 98 -10.62 9.97 6.67
N THR A 99 -10.57 10.54 5.47
CA THR A 99 -11.49 10.24 4.37
C THR A 99 -10.96 9.04 3.59
N ARG A 100 -11.85 8.18 3.12
CA ARG A 100 -11.48 7.05 2.25
C ARG A 100 -11.21 7.54 0.85
N GLY A 101 -10.10 7.08 0.26
CA GLY A 101 -9.88 7.18 -1.18
C GLY A 101 -10.80 6.24 -1.97
N ASP A 102 -10.74 6.30 -3.28
CA ASP A 102 -11.48 5.39 -4.15
C ASP A 102 -10.99 3.94 -3.97
N GLU A 103 -11.89 2.97 -4.12
CA GLU A 103 -11.55 1.55 -4.02
C GLU A 103 -10.60 1.12 -5.14
N VAL A 104 -10.84 1.62 -6.35
CA VAL A 104 -10.01 1.34 -7.53
C VAL A 104 -9.32 2.62 -7.96
N GLN A 105 -8.01 2.60 -7.92
CA GLN A 105 -7.17 3.74 -8.26
C GLN A 105 -6.10 3.34 -9.30
N ASN A 106 -5.49 4.31 -9.94
CA ASN A 106 -4.39 4.08 -10.86
C ASN A 106 -3.12 3.71 -10.09
N ASN A 107 -2.27 2.89 -10.72
CA ASN A 107 -0.92 2.66 -10.23
C ASN A 107 -0.13 3.97 -10.26
N LEU A 108 0.81 4.13 -9.34
CA LEU A 108 1.72 5.27 -9.33
C LEU A 108 2.78 5.11 -10.42
N ARG A 109 3.15 6.22 -11.05
CA ARG A 109 4.25 6.27 -12.02
C ARG A 109 5.49 6.79 -11.33
N ALA A 110 6.54 5.97 -11.27
CA ALA A 110 7.80 6.31 -10.63
C ALA A 110 8.97 5.75 -11.45
N ASN A 111 9.83 6.63 -11.97
CA ASN A 111 10.98 6.26 -12.80
C ASN A 111 10.62 5.33 -13.98
N GLY A 112 9.49 5.60 -14.63
CA GLY A 112 8.94 4.79 -15.73
C GLY A 112 8.29 3.47 -15.34
N LEU A 113 8.22 3.16 -14.06
CA LEU A 113 7.60 1.94 -13.53
C LEU A 113 6.17 2.20 -13.07
N ASN A 114 5.32 1.19 -13.22
CA ASN A 114 3.99 1.15 -12.64
C ASN A 114 4.04 0.53 -11.27
N ILE A 115 3.84 1.32 -10.25
CA ILE A 115 3.90 0.91 -8.86
C ILE A 115 2.49 0.64 -8.36
N LEU A 116 2.21 -0.59 -7.96
CA LEU A 116 0.98 -0.99 -7.28
C LEU A 116 1.10 -0.65 -5.80
N PRO A 117 0.41 0.38 -5.29
CA PRO A 117 0.56 0.81 -3.91
C PRO A 117 -0.38 0.09 -2.96
N ALA A 118 0.02 0.00 -1.69
CA ALA A 118 -0.85 -0.33 -0.56
C ALA A 118 -0.34 0.38 0.70
N ILE A 119 -1.21 1.02 1.46
CA ILE A 119 -0.82 1.74 2.67
C ILE A 119 -1.19 0.91 3.89
N CYS A 120 -0.17 0.46 4.64
CA CYS A 120 -0.30 -0.18 5.94
C CYS A 120 -1.27 -1.39 5.91
N TYR A 121 -2.37 -1.29 6.64
CA TYR A 121 -3.40 -2.32 6.81
C TYR A 121 -4.02 -2.82 5.49
N GLU A 122 -3.99 -2.03 4.41
CA GLU A 122 -4.53 -2.41 3.10
C GLU A 122 -3.91 -3.68 2.53
N ILE A 123 -2.63 -3.94 2.81
CA ILE A 123 -1.93 -5.13 2.33
C ILE A 123 -2.56 -6.44 2.81
N ALA A 124 -3.36 -6.39 3.89
CA ALA A 124 -4.10 -7.53 4.41
C ALA A 124 -5.31 -7.92 3.53
N PHE A 125 -5.79 -6.99 2.70
CA PHE A 125 -6.99 -7.19 1.88
C PHE A 125 -6.61 -7.61 0.45
N ALA A 126 -6.51 -8.91 0.25
CA ALA A 126 -6.11 -9.48 -1.04
C ALA A 126 -6.99 -9.04 -2.22
N SER A 127 -8.30 -8.90 -2.01
CA SER A 127 -9.23 -8.43 -3.03
C SER A 127 -8.99 -6.97 -3.41
N LEU A 128 -8.71 -6.10 -2.45
CA LEU A 128 -8.40 -4.69 -2.70
C LEU A 128 -7.10 -4.55 -3.49
N VAL A 129 -6.03 -5.22 -3.03
CA VAL A 129 -4.73 -5.17 -3.71
C VAL A 129 -4.85 -5.73 -5.13
N ARG A 130 -5.56 -6.85 -5.32
CA ARG A 130 -5.85 -7.41 -6.64
C ARG A 130 -6.73 -6.48 -7.49
N GLY A 131 -7.71 -5.80 -6.92
CA GLY A 131 -8.58 -4.84 -7.62
C GLY A 131 -7.81 -3.67 -8.22
N ASN A 132 -6.71 -3.27 -7.59
CA ASN A 132 -5.79 -2.24 -8.07
C ASN A 132 -4.64 -2.77 -8.94
N TYR A 133 -4.47 -4.09 -9.04
CA TYR A 133 -3.48 -4.71 -9.92
C TYR A 133 -3.84 -4.47 -11.39
N ARG A 134 -2.81 -4.26 -12.21
CA ARG A 134 -2.87 -4.20 -13.68
C ARG A 134 -1.77 -5.10 -14.23
N SER A 135 -1.96 -5.64 -15.44
CA SER A 135 -0.95 -6.50 -16.09
C SER A 135 0.40 -5.79 -16.28
N GLU A 136 0.35 -4.47 -16.43
CA GLU A 136 1.52 -3.59 -16.49
C GLU A 136 2.09 -3.19 -15.14
N SER A 137 1.47 -3.56 -14.01
CA SER A 137 2.06 -3.32 -12.69
C SER A 137 3.43 -4.00 -12.59
N ASP A 138 4.47 -3.24 -12.23
CA ASP A 138 5.84 -3.73 -12.18
C ASP A 138 6.25 -4.15 -10.76
N ILE A 139 5.83 -3.40 -9.75
CA ILE A 139 6.26 -3.55 -8.35
C ILE A 139 5.05 -3.41 -7.43
N LEU A 140 4.94 -4.28 -6.44
CA LEU A 140 4.07 -4.07 -5.28
C LEU A 140 4.83 -3.24 -4.24
N PHE A 141 4.30 -2.09 -3.89
CA PHE A 141 4.93 -1.17 -2.95
C PHE A 141 4.03 -0.93 -1.74
N THR A 142 4.54 -1.16 -0.54
CA THR A 142 3.78 -0.89 0.68
C THR A 142 4.57 -0.07 1.68
N VAL A 143 3.91 0.92 2.27
CA VAL A 143 4.43 1.69 3.39
C VAL A 143 3.58 1.44 4.62
N SER A 144 4.21 1.42 5.79
CA SER A 144 3.49 1.18 7.04
C SER A 144 4.14 1.86 8.23
N ASN A 145 3.29 2.39 9.12
CA ASN A 145 3.71 2.71 10.47
C ASN A 145 3.40 1.52 11.38
N ASP A 146 4.39 0.67 11.62
CA ASP A 146 4.28 -0.51 12.47
C ASP A 146 4.56 -0.22 13.96
N ALA A 147 4.75 1.06 14.34
CA ALA A 147 5.04 1.46 15.73
C ALA A 147 3.97 1.00 16.73
N TRP A 148 2.72 0.86 16.28
CA TRP A 148 1.59 0.34 17.06
C TRP A 148 1.81 -1.07 17.61
N PHE A 149 2.60 -1.88 16.92
CA PHE A 149 2.84 -3.27 17.30
C PHE A 149 3.96 -3.44 18.34
N GLY A 150 4.81 -2.41 18.52
CA GLY A 150 5.98 -2.49 19.39
C GLY A 150 6.86 -3.70 19.06
N ASP A 151 7.49 -4.24 20.10
CA ASP A 151 8.28 -5.48 20.01
C ASP A 151 7.36 -6.70 20.21
N SER A 152 6.63 -7.03 19.16
CA SER A 152 5.67 -8.15 19.12
C SER A 152 5.78 -8.95 17.84
N HIS A 153 4.95 -9.99 17.68
CA HIS A 153 4.84 -10.74 16.42
C HIS A 153 4.10 -9.98 15.31
N GLY A 154 3.46 -8.84 15.61
CA GLY A 154 2.67 -8.05 14.66
C GLY A 154 3.42 -7.67 13.39
N PRO A 155 4.60 -7.01 13.46
CA PRO A 155 5.39 -6.66 12.28
C PRO A 155 5.79 -7.87 11.43
N HIS A 156 6.11 -9.00 12.06
CA HIS A 156 6.46 -10.25 11.37
C HIS A 156 5.25 -10.82 10.61
N GLN A 157 4.08 -10.86 11.22
CA GLN A 157 2.84 -11.29 10.57
C GLN A 157 2.48 -10.35 9.42
N HIS A 158 2.59 -9.05 9.62
CA HIS A 158 2.32 -8.04 8.60
C HIS A 158 3.27 -8.20 7.40
N MET A 159 4.56 -8.49 7.64
CA MET A 159 5.52 -8.81 6.57
C MET A 159 5.14 -10.10 5.83
N GLN A 160 4.71 -11.17 6.55
CA GLN A 160 4.26 -12.41 5.90
C GLN A 160 3.04 -12.17 5.01
N ILE A 161 2.10 -11.36 5.44
CA ILE A 161 0.94 -10.98 4.63
C ILE A 161 1.38 -10.26 3.35
N ALA A 162 2.31 -9.31 3.46
CA ALA A 162 2.86 -8.60 2.31
C ALA A 162 3.57 -9.54 1.32
N ARG A 163 4.35 -10.52 1.82
CA ARG A 163 4.95 -11.59 1.00
C ARG A 163 3.90 -12.42 0.26
N MET A 164 2.80 -12.76 0.91
CA MET A 164 1.71 -13.50 0.27
C MET A 164 1.12 -12.70 -0.89
N ARG A 165 0.92 -11.40 -0.75
CA ARG A 165 0.46 -10.54 -1.87
C ARG A 165 1.43 -10.58 -3.05
N SER A 166 2.73 -10.50 -2.76
CA SER A 166 3.79 -10.60 -3.79
C SER A 166 3.74 -11.95 -4.52
N LEU A 167 3.61 -13.05 -3.79
CA LEU A 167 3.48 -14.39 -4.37
C LEU A 167 2.21 -14.56 -5.21
N GLU A 168 1.08 -14.07 -4.73
CA GLU A 168 -0.20 -14.13 -5.42
C GLU A 168 -0.19 -13.37 -6.75
N LEU A 169 0.42 -12.19 -6.76
CA LEU A 169 0.46 -11.33 -7.95
C LEU A 169 1.69 -11.55 -8.81
N GLN A 170 2.67 -12.33 -8.34
CA GLN A 170 3.97 -12.52 -9.00
C GLN A 170 4.63 -11.19 -9.34
N ARG A 171 4.67 -10.28 -8.34
CA ARG A 171 5.36 -8.99 -8.45
C ARG A 171 6.34 -8.84 -7.30
N PRO A 172 7.56 -8.33 -7.56
CA PRO A 172 8.50 -8.02 -6.51
C PRO A 172 7.87 -7.04 -5.53
N LEU A 173 8.16 -7.22 -4.24
CA LEU A 173 7.66 -6.38 -3.17
C LEU A 173 8.76 -5.48 -2.66
N ILE A 174 8.47 -4.19 -2.55
CA ILE A 174 9.21 -3.24 -1.72
C ILE A 174 8.30 -2.86 -0.55
N ARG A 175 8.76 -3.12 0.66
CA ARG A 175 8.09 -2.73 1.90
C ARG A 175 8.96 -1.78 2.69
N VAL A 176 8.41 -0.63 3.04
CA VAL A 176 9.07 0.40 3.83
C VAL A 176 8.27 0.65 5.11
N THR A 177 8.94 0.60 6.24
CA THR A 177 8.31 0.83 7.55
C THR A 177 9.21 1.72 8.40
N ASN A 178 8.61 2.46 9.34
CA ASN A 178 9.40 3.25 10.28
C ASN A 178 10.02 2.41 11.41
N ASN A 179 9.27 1.51 12.05
CA ASN A 179 9.76 0.69 13.18
C ASN A 179 9.62 -0.82 12.95
N GLY A 180 8.91 -1.22 11.89
CA GLY A 180 8.68 -2.62 11.54
C GLY A 180 9.78 -3.20 10.66
N ILE A 181 9.41 -4.18 9.84
CA ILE A 181 10.33 -4.87 8.95
C ILE A 181 10.27 -4.21 7.56
N SER A 182 11.29 -3.40 7.23
CA SER A 182 11.52 -2.93 5.87
C SER A 182 12.24 -4.03 5.08
N ALA A 183 11.77 -4.33 3.88
CA ALA A 183 12.27 -5.46 3.11
C ALA A 183 12.02 -5.32 1.61
N VAL A 184 12.84 -5.98 0.83
CA VAL A 184 12.60 -6.31 -0.57
C VAL A 184 12.41 -7.82 -0.68
N TYR A 185 11.38 -8.25 -1.40
CA TYR A 185 11.07 -9.67 -1.61
C TYR A 185 10.90 -9.98 -3.09
N ASP A 186 11.59 -11.01 -3.54
CA ASP A 186 11.46 -11.58 -4.90
C ASP A 186 10.57 -12.83 -4.83
N PRO A 187 9.39 -12.84 -5.48
CA PRO A 187 8.47 -13.97 -5.43
C PRO A 187 8.92 -15.18 -6.25
N ILE A 188 9.80 -15.00 -7.25
CA ILE A 188 10.33 -16.09 -8.07
C ILE A 188 11.48 -16.79 -7.35
N ALA A 189 12.50 -16.02 -6.96
CA ALA A 189 13.62 -16.54 -6.18
C ALA A 189 13.24 -16.93 -4.76
N LYS A 190 12.07 -16.49 -4.28
CA LYS A 190 11.60 -16.64 -2.89
C LYS A 190 12.62 -16.11 -1.88
N SER A 191 13.39 -15.11 -2.29
CA SER A 191 14.44 -14.48 -1.49
C SER A 191 13.93 -13.19 -0.85
N GLN A 192 14.41 -12.92 0.34
CA GLN A 192 14.08 -11.70 1.10
C GLN A 192 15.36 -11.06 1.61
N LEU A 193 15.52 -9.76 1.30
CA LEU A 193 16.48 -8.89 1.95
C LEU A 193 15.72 -7.97 2.89
N ALA A 194 16.05 -7.98 4.18
CA ALA A 194 15.31 -7.23 5.20
C ALA A 194 16.24 -6.51 6.15
N MET A 195 15.79 -5.37 6.64
CA MET A 195 16.45 -4.61 7.69
C MET A 195 15.99 -5.10 9.08
N PRO A 196 16.89 -5.01 10.09
CA PRO A 196 16.50 -5.20 11.46
C PRO A 196 15.48 -4.14 11.91
N GLN A 197 14.53 -4.53 12.76
CA GLN A 197 13.60 -3.60 13.37
C GLN A 197 14.33 -2.59 14.30
N PHE A 198 13.71 -1.43 14.51
CA PHE A 198 14.18 -0.39 15.44
C PHE A 198 15.57 0.18 15.12
N LYS A 199 16.05 0.02 13.89
CA LYS A 199 17.29 0.62 13.41
C LYS A 199 16.99 1.56 12.25
N ALA A 200 17.54 2.78 12.34
CA ALA A 200 17.56 3.71 11.22
C ALA A 200 18.71 3.32 10.29
N ASP A 201 18.39 2.87 9.09
CA ASP A 201 19.39 2.40 8.11
C ASP A 201 18.81 2.53 6.69
N VAL A 202 19.63 2.23 5.68
CA VAL A 202 19.25 2.21 4.26
C VAL A 202 19.39 0.80 3.73
N LEU A 203 18.32 0.30 3.07
CA LEU A 203 18.32 -0.98 2.38
C LEU A 203 18.53 -0.75 0.89
N GLU A 204 19.69 -1.16 0.37
CA GLU A 204 19.97 -1.15 -1.06
C GLU A 204 19.67 -2.52 -1.66
N ALA A 205 18.92 -2.54 -2.76
CA ALA A 205 18.58 -3.78 -3.46
C ALA A 205 18.38 -3.55 -4.95
N THR A 206 18.79 -4.54 -5.74
CA THR A 206 18.41 -4.63 -7.16
C THR A 206 17.18 -5.50 -7.30
N ILE A 207 16.19 -5.03 -8.06
CA ILE A 207 14.92 -5.71 -8.24
C ILE A 207 14.80 -6.20 -9.66
N THR A 208 14.44 -7.47 -9.82
CA THR A 208 14.12 -8.06 -11.13
C THR A 208 12.63 -7.88 -11.41
N LEU A 209 12.30 -7.17 -12.48
CA LEU A 209 10.91 -7.01 -12.91
C LEU A 209 10.38 -8.28 -13.53
N ILE A 210 9.15 -8.66 -13.16
CA ILE A 210 8.49 -9.87 -13.62
C ILE A 210 7.35 -9.47 -14.57
N LYS A 211 7.27 -10.11 -15.72
CA LYS A 211 6.21 -9.91 -16.71
C LYS A 211 5.23 -11.08 -16.73
N GLY A 212 4.04 -10.82 -17.25
CA GLY A 212 2.94 -11.79 -17.29
C GLY A 212 2.06 -11.76 -16.05
N ASP A 213 0.97 -12.47 -16.11
CA ASP A 213 -0.06 -12.52 -15.07
C ASP A 213 -0.05 -13.86 -14.34
N SER A 214 -0.24 -13.86 -13.04
CA SER A 214 -0.45 -15.07 -12.27
C SER A 214 -1.89 -15.59 -12.41
N ILE A 215 -2.11 -16.86 -12.10
CA ILE A 215 -3.47 -17.42 -12.02
C ILE A 215 -4.33 -16.63 -11.03
N TYR A 216 -3.74 -16.26 -9.90
CA TYR A 216 -4.47 -15.49 -8.89
C TYR A 216 -4.80 -14.08 -9.35
N SER A 217 -3.89 -13.38 -10.04
CA SER A 217 -4.17 -12.04 -10.56
C SER A 217 -5.34 -12.04 -11.55
N GLN A 218 -5.46 -13.08 -12.38
CA GLN A 218 -6.54 -13.23 -13.34
C GLN A 218 -7.87 -13.66 -12.71
N TYR A 219 -7.85 -14.74 -11.93
CA TYR A 219 -9.08 -15.42 -11.48
C TYR A 219 -9.39 -15.21 -10.00
N GLY A 220 -8.45 -14.69 -9.20
CA GLY A 220 -8.60 -14.55 -7.76
C GLY A 220 -8.89 -15.89 -7.09
N ASN A 221 -9.91 -15.91 -6.25
CA ASN A 221 -10.32 -17.12 -5.51
C ASN A 221 -11.28 -18.03 -6.30
N LEU A 222 -11.63 -17.69 -7.56
CA LEU A 222 -12.60 -18.46 -8.34
C LEU A 222 -12.23 -19.96 -8.46
N PRO A 223 -10.96 -20.35 -8.76
CA PRO A 223 -10.59 -21.75 -8.85
C PRO A 223 -10.82 -22.52 -7.54
N VAL A 224 -10.57 -21.89 -6.40
CA VAL A 224 -10.80 -22.49 -5.08
C VAL A 224 -12.29 -22.74 -4.85
N TRP A 225 -13.13 -21.75 -5.17
CA TRP A 225 -14.59 -21.88 -5.04
C TRP A 225 -15.15 -22.98 -5.94
N VAL A 226 -14.65 -23.11 -7.17
CA VAL A 226 -15.06 -24.21 -8.07
C VAL A 226 -14.73 -25.55 -7.45
N VAL A 227 -13.52 -25.74 -6.92
CA VAL A 227 -13.13 -26.99 -6.25
C VAL A 227 -14.01 -27.28 -5.03
N VAL A 228 -14.26 -26.28 -4.18
CA VAL A 228 -15.13 -26.44 -3.00
C VAL A 228 -16.54 -26.85 -3.40
N ILE A 229 -17.12 -26.24 -4.43
CA ILE A 229 -18.46 -26.60 -4.92
C ILE A 229 -18.49 -28.04 -5.45
N LEU A 230 -17.51 -28.43 -6.27
CA LEU A 230 -17.43 -29.78 -6.82
C LEU A 230 -17.29 -30.86 -5.74
N LEU A 231 -16.42 -30.63 -4.75
CA LEU A 231 -16.24 -31.54 -3.63
C LEU A 231 -17.51 -31.66 -2.76
N SER A 232 -18.18 -30.53 -2.52
CA SER A 232 -19.43 -30.50 -1.78
C SER A 232 -20.54 -31.27 -2.51
N ALA A 233 -20.67 -31.07 -3.82
CA ALA A 233 -21.64 -31.80 -4.64
C ALA A 233 -21.36 -33.32 -4.65
N ALA A 234 -20.09 -33.70 -4.80
CA ALA A 234 -19.70 -35.13 -4.74
C ALA A 234 -20.02 -35.74 -3.38
N GLY A 235 -19.76 -35.04 -2.28
CA GLY A 235 -20.12 -35.48 -0.92
C GLY A 235 -21.62 -35.70 -0.74
N VAL A 236 -22.44 -34.79 -1.27
CA VAL A 236 -23.91 -34.93 -1.25
C VAL A 236 -24.36 -36.15 -2.05
N ILE A 237 -23.84 -36.37 -3.26
CA ILE A 237 -24.18 -37.50 -4.12
C ILE A 237 -23.82 -38.83 -3.43
N VAL A 238 -22.66 -38.94 -2.82
CA VAL A 238 -22.23 -40.15 -2.10
C VAL A 238 -23.15 -40.43 -0.91
N ARG A 239 -23.60 -39.41 -0.20
CA ARG A 239 -24.53 -39.54 0.94
C ARG A 239 -25.90 -40.09 0.52
N PHE A 240 -26.41 -39.67 -0.63
CA PHE A 240 -27.73 -40.14 -1.12
C PHE A 240 -27.67 -41.51 -1.83
N LYS A 241 -26.48 -42.04 -2.11
CA LYS A 241 -26.30 -43.39 -2.66
C LYS A 241 -26.17 -44.48 -1.59
N LYS A 242 -26.09 -44.11 -0.32
CA LYS A 242 -26.17 -44.99 0.84
C LYS A 242 -27.57 -45.00 1.45
#